data_2b013e0335ce9d089e90c404b46f9780
#
_entry.id   2b013e0335ce9d089e90c404b46f9780
#
_cell.length_a   1.000
_cell.length_b   1.000
_cell.length_c   1.000
_cell.angle_alpha   90.00
_cell.angle_beta   90.00
_cell.angle_gamma   90.00
#
_symmetry.space_group_name_H-M   'P 1'
#
loop_
_entity.id
_entity.type
_entity.pdbx_description
1 polymer ?
#
loop_
_entity_poly.entity_id
_entity_poly.type
_entity_poly.pdbx_seq_one_letter_code
_entity_poly.pdbx_strand_id
1 'polypeptide(L)'
;MARLEDGLADVLPGDGTVGALGGRVWLPRVEGPAVVAIRDGGVFDVSRVFPTMRDLCEAGDPAAALRAVAGERVGALADILANTPPDGRDRAKPWLLAPLDLQAIKAAGVTFVISMLERVIEERARGNPDAATAIRKEVNRLVGDDLAKLKPGSPEAARLKEVMIEQGVWSQYLEVGIGPDAEIFSKAPPMAAVGTGMDAGLHPKSSWNNPEPEVVLAVSSAGRIVGATLGNDVNLRDFEGRSALLLSKAKDNNASCAIGPFIRFFDATFSLDDVRQTTVTLAVEGPEGYRLEGSSSIAKISRDPEDLVRQMIGPN
;
A
#
# COMPACT_ATOMS: atom_id res chain seq x y z
N MET A 1 6.36 12.38 18.15
CA MET A 1 6.03 12.61 16.72
C MET A 1 7.33 12.53 15.96
N ALA A 2 7.47 11.50 15.08
CA ALA A 2 8.53 11.50 14.10
C ALA A 2 8.26 12.71 13.18
N ARG A 3 9.18 13.63 13.16
CA ARG A 3 9.02 14.87 12.41
C ARG A 3 9.44 14.58 10.96
N LEU A 4 8.67 15.02 9.98
CA LEU A 4 9.09 15.16 8.58
C LEU A 4 10.30 16.13 8.45
N GLU A 5 11.07 16.30 9.55
CA GLU A 5 12.20 17.21 9.66
C GLU A 5 13.48 16.66 9.02
N ASP A 6 13.52 15.35 8.69
CA ASP A 6 14.72 14.73 8.14
C ASP A 6 14.93 14.97 6.64
N GLY A 7 14.09 15.80 6.06
CA GLY A 7 14.39 16.44 4.79
C GLY A 7 13.82 15.77 3.54
N LEU A 8 14.10 16.38 2.42
CA LEU A 8 13.67 15.96 1.07
C LEU A 8 14.15 14.57 0.68
N ALA A 9 15.27 14.09 1.27
CA ALA A 9 15.84 12.79 0.98
C ALA A 9 14.92 11.63 1.40
N ASP A 10 14.10 11.83 2.44
CA ASP A 10 13.23 10.76 2.98
C ASP A 10 11.88 10.64 2.25
N VAL A 11 11.51 11.65 1.45
CA VAL A 11 10.23 11.68 0.73
C VAL A 11 10.37 11.55 -0.78
N LEU A 12 11.56 11.77 -1.32
CA LEU A 12 11.82 11.59 -2.75
C LEU A 12 12.30 10.16 -3.02
N PRO A 13 11.98 9.60 -4.20
CA PRO A 13 12.60 8.34 -4.63
C PRO A 13 14.12 8.50 -4.80
N GLY A 14 14.85 7.36 -4.86
CA GLY A 14 16.31 7.37 -4.95
C GLY A 14 16.89 8.10 -6.15
N ASP A 15 16.11 8.27 -7.23
CA ASP A 15 16.43 9.10 -8.39
C ASP A 15 16.00 10.57 -8.24
N GLY A 16 15.57 10.97 -7.04
CA GLY A 16 15.15 12.34 -6.75
C GLY A 16 13.96 12.78 -7.60
N THR A 17 14.14 13.88 -8.34
CA THR A 17 13.13 14.44 -9.23
C THR A 17 13.37 14.13 -10.72
N VAL A 18 14.30 13.22 -11.04
CA VAL A 18 14.59 12.80 -12.43
C VAL A 18 13.40 12.06 -13.03
N GLY A 19 12.74 11.24 -12.22
CA GLY A 19 11.54 10.55 -12.62
C GLY A 19 10.30 11.43 -12.69
N ALA A 20 9.24 10.91 -13.32
CA ALA A 20 7.94 11.59 -13.37
C ALA A 20 7.21 11.39 -12.04
N LEU A 21 7.12 12.44 -11.23
CA LEU A 21 6.45 12.45 -9.93
C LEU A 21 5.17 13.27 -9.99
N GLY A 22 4.03 12.60 -9.78
CA GLY A 22 2.72 13.24 -9.68
C GLY A 22 2.17 13.19 -8.27
N GLY A 23 1.55 14.27 -7.84
CA GLY A 23 0.97 14.38 -6.51
C GLY A 23 -0.24 15.29 -6.47
N ARG A 24 -0.73 15.57 -5.27
CA ARG A 24 -1.81 16.53 -5.04
C ARG A 24 -1.45 17.46 -3.88
N VAL A 25 -1.87 18.69 -4.00
CA VAL A 25 -1.77 19.68 -2.93
C VAL A 25 -3.11 20.36 -2.72
N TRP A 26 -3.36 20.82 -1.51
CA TRP A 26 -4.38 21.84 -1.28
C TRP A 26 -3.80 23.19 -1.65
N LEU A 27 -4.55 23.96 -2.45
CA LEU A 27 -4.20 25.33 -2.83
C LEU A 27 -5.17 26.32 -2.18
N PRO A 28 -4.71 27.10 -1.18
CA PRO A 28 -5.57 28.09 -0.51
C PRO A 28 -6.16 29.13 -1.46
N ARG A 29 -5.43 29.52 -2.50
CA ARG A 29 -5.91 30.52 -3.49
C ARG A 29 -7.15 30.12 -4.26
N VAL A 30 -7.44 28.82 -4.35
CA VAL A 30 -8.65 28.28 -5.02
C VAL A 30 -9.53 27.50 -4.06
N GLU A 31 -9.16 27.45 -2.77
CA GLU A 31 -9.86 26.71 -1.72
C GLU A 31 -10.15 25.25 -2.12
N GLY A 32 -9.17 24.60 -2.77
CA GLY A 32 -9.38 23.29 -3.35
C GLY A 32 -8.09 22.50 -3.63
N PRO A 33 -8.25 21.21 -3.95
CA PRO A 33 -7.12 20.36 -4.36
C PRO A 33 -6.66 20.71 -5.78
N ALA A 34 -5.38 20.51 -6.04
CA ALA A 34 -4.78 20.59 -7.37
C ALA A 34 -3.85 19.41 -7.62
N VAL A 35 -3.84 18.89 -8.84
CA VAL A 35 -2.85 17.92 -9.32
C VAL A 35 -1.55 18.66 -9.60
N VAL A 36 -0.46 18.10 -9.10
CA VAL A 36 0.86 18.73 -9.23
C VAL A 36 1.91 17.77 -9.79
N ALA A 37 2.88 18.34 -10.50
CA ALA A 37 4.14 17.69 -10.83
C ALA A 37 5.23 18.16 -9.85
N ILE A 38 6.03 17.21 -9.36
CA ILE A 38 7.21 17.49 -8.55
C ILE A 38 8.43 17.36 -9.47
N ARG A 39 9.24 18.40 -9.52
CA ARG A 39 10.40 18.53 -10.41
C ARG A 39 11.54 19.24 -9.70
N ASP A 40 12.72 19.21 -10.32
CA ASP A 40 13.76 20.15 -9.95
C ASP A 40 13.23 21.58 -10.03
N GLY A 41 13.44 22.36 -8.97
CA GLY A 41 12.88 23.71 -8.83
C GLY A 41 11.53 23.80 -8.11
N GLY A 42 10.87 22.68 -7.73
CA GLY A 42 9.71 22.70 -6.85
C GLY A 42 8.47 21.94 -7.31
N VAL A 43 7.33 22.41 -6.87
CA VAL A 43 6.00 21.82 -7.11
C VAL A 43 5.26 22.71 -8.11
N PHE A 44 4.66 22.10 -9.13
CA PHE A 44 3.99 22.78 -10.24
C PHE A 44 2.56 22.29 -10.40
N ASP A 45 1.60 23.22 -10.35
CA ASP A 45 0.17 22.97 -10.59
C ASP A 45 -0.06 22.65 -12.07
N VAL A 46 -0.55 21.45 -12.34
CA VAL A 46 -0.91 20.96 -13.69
C VAL A 46 -2.39 20.70 -13.85
N SER A 47 -3.21 21.12 -12.88
CA SER A 47 -4.65 20.82 -12.83
C SER A 47 -5.46 21.42 -13.97
N ARG A 48 -4.92 22.40 -14.70
CA ARG A 48 -5.57 22.91 -15.94
C ARG A 48 -5.57 21.88 -17.07
N VAL A 49 -4.61 20.95 -17.06
CA VAL A 49 -4.49 19.88 -18.06
C VAL A 49 -5.04 18.56 -17.50
N PHE A 50 -4.72 18.28 -16.24
CA PHE A 50 -5.18 17.11 -15.51
C PHE A 50 -6.00 17.55 -14.30
N PRO A 51 -7.31 17.77 -14.44
CA PRO A 51 -8.16 18.21 -13.34
C PRO A 51 -8.15 17.26 -12.13
N THR A 52 -7.94 15.96 -12.36
CA THR A 52 -7.84 14.93 -11.33
C THR A 52 -6.62 14.04 -11.54
N MET A 53 -6.16 13.40 -10.47
CA MET A 53 -5.13 12.34 -10.58
C MET A 53 -5.63 11.16 -11.41
N ARG A 54 -6.93 10.90 -11.35
CA ARG A 54 -7.56 9.90 -12.22
C ARG A 54 -7.30 10.23 -13.69
N ASP A 55 -7.51 11.49 -14.13
CA ASP A 55 -7.30 11.87 -15.53
C ASP A 55 -5.83 11.69 -15.97
N LEU A 56 -4.88 12.00 -15.09
CA LEU A 56 -3.46 11.75 -15.34
C LEU A 56 -3.17 10.25 -15.48
N CYS A 57 -3.71 9.40 -14.59
CA CYS A 57 -3.51 7.95 -14.63
C CYS A 57 -4.15 7.29 -15.87
N GLU A 58 -5.17 7.91 -16.48
CA GLU A 58 -5.82 7.43 -17.71
C GLU A 58 -5.05 7.83 -18.98
N ALA A 59 -4.06 8.71 -18.91
CA ALA A 59 -3.26 9.08 -20.06
C ALA A 59 -2.57 7.85 -20.68
N GLY A 60 -2.34 7.87 -22.00
CA GLY A 60 -1.68 6.76 -22.70
C GLY A 60 -0.27 6.48 -22.14
N ASP A 61 0.47 7.53 -21.83
CA ASP A 61 1.75 7.53 -21.12
C ASP A 61 1.71 8.65 -20.08
N PRO A 62 1.34 8.35 -18.81
CA PRO A 62 1.24 9.37 -17.77
C PRO A 62 2.56 10.08 -17.46
N ALA A 63 3.69 9.38 -17.53
CA ALA A 63 5.00 9.96 -17.27
C ALA A 63 5.37 11.00 -18.34
N ALA A 64 5.22 10.65 -19.62
CA ALA A 64 5.47 11.59 -20.71
C ALA A 64 4.46 12.74 -20.70
N ALA A 65 3.19 12.45 -20.46
CA ALA A 65 2.13 13.46 -20.37
C ALA A 65 2.41 14.47 -19.26
N LEU A 66 2.81 14.00 -18.06
CA LEU A 66 3.14 14.87 -16.93
C LEU A 66 4.37 15.74 -17.23
N ARG A 67 5.40 15.21 -17.87
CA ARG A 67 6.62 15.96 -18.26
C ARG A 67 6.32 17.04 -19.30
N ALA A 68 5.37 16.79 -20.20
CA ALA A 68 5.04 17.72 -21.29
C ALA A 68 4.32 19.00 -20.81
N VAL A 69 3.69 18.98 -19.63
CA VAL A 69 2.97 20.15 -19.09
C VAL A 69 3.90 21.03 -18.29
N ALA A 70 4.04 22.30 -18.67
CA ALA A 70 4.87 23.24 -17.91
C ALA A 70 4.38 23.43 -16.47
N GLY A 71 3.07 23.67 -16.29
CA GLY A 71 2.46 23.96 -14.99
C GLY A 71 2.76 25.35 -14.46
N GLU A 72 2.05 25.75 -13.41
CA GLU A 72 2.29 26.98 -12.66
C GLU A 72 3.02 26.64 -11.35
N ARG A 73 4.15 27.30 -11.07
CA ARG A 73 4.92 27.02 -9.86
C ARG A 73 4.11 27.37 -8.61
N VAL A 74 3.93 26.38 -7.71
CA VAL A 74 3.21 26.52 -6.43
C VAL A 74 4.19 26.95 -5.32
N GLY A 75 5.36 26.32 -5.23
CA GLY A 75 6.34 26.58 -4.19
C GLY A 75 7.51 25.61 -4.20
N ALA A 76 8.39 25.75 -3.23
CA ALA A 76 9.43 24.75 -2.98
C ALA A 76 8.80 23.52 -2.29
N LEU A 77 9.28 22.32 -2.64
CA LEU A 77 8.77 21.09 -2.05
C LEU A 77 9.00 21.04 -0.52
N ALA A 78 10.16 21.53 -0.07
CA ALA A 78 10.50 21.59 1.35
C ALA A 78 9.48 22.44 2.16
N ASP A 79 9.09 23.60 1.63
CA ASP A 79 8.13 24.49 2.30
C ASP A 79 6.74 23.85 2.40
N ILE A 80 6.32 23.16 1.33
CA ILE A 80 5.03 22.48 1.28
C ILE A 80 5.02 21.28 2.23
N LEU A 81 6.12 20.50 2.28
CA LEU A 81 6.28 19.40 3.23
C LEU A 81 6.24 19.89 4.68
N ALA A 82 6.96 20.95 4.99
CA ALA A 82 6.98 21.53 6.34
C ALA A 82 5.59 22.02 6.79
N ASN A 83 4.74 22.45 5.84
CA ASN A 83 3.37 22.90 6.11
C ASN A 83 2.33 21.75 6.04
N THR A 84 2.74 20.51 5.78
CA THR A 84 1.81 19.39 5.56
C THR A 84 1.24 18.81 6.86
N PRO A 85 2.00 18.61 7.96
CA PRO A 85 1.42 18.11 9.20
C PRO A 85 0.29 19.01 9.72
N PRO A 86 -0.79 18.44 10.29
CA PRO A 86 -1.94 19.23 10.74
C PRO A 86 -1.59 20.18 11.89
N ASP A 87 -0.67 19.76 12.76
CA ASP A 87 -0.20 20.55 13.90
C ASP A 87 0.69 21.70 13.42
N GLY A 88 0.26 22.93 13.67
CA GLY A 88 0.97 24.12 13.27
C GLY A 88 0.84 24.52 11.81
N ARG A 89 -0.02 23.86 11.02
CA ARG A 89 -0.27 24.18 9.61
C ARG A 89 -0.77 25.59 9.43
N ASP A 90 -0.08 26.34 8.57
CA ASP A 90 -0.54 27.61 8.07
C ASP A 90 -1.53 27.38 6.91
N ARG A 91 -2.82 27.64 7.16
CA ARG A 91 -3.88 27.44 6.16
C ARG A 91 -3.81 28.41 4.98
N ALA A 92 -3.00 29.46 5.04
CA ALA A 92 -2.75 30.37 3.93
C ALA A 92 -1.70 29.85 2.96
N LYS A 93 -1.02 28.73 3.28
CA LYS A 93 -0.01 28.10 2.45
C LYS A 93 -0.45 26.72 1.95
N PRO A 94 0.09 26.25 0.81
CA PRO A 94 -0.22 24.92 0.31
C PRO A 94 0.33 23.82 1.23
N TRP A 95 -0.32 22.63 1.19
CA TRP A 95 0.15 21.41 1.84
C TRP A 95 -0.17 20.18 0.97
N LEU A 96 0.55 19.07 1.19
CA LEU A 96 0.34 17.84 0.46
C LEU A 96 -0.99 17.17 0.84
N LEU A 97 -1.59 16.51 -0.14
CA LEU A 97 -2.71 15.57 -0.01
C LEU A 97 -2.26 14.18 -0.45
N ALA A 98 -3.11 13.17 -0.21
CA ALA A 98 -2.91 11.87 -0.83
C ALA A 98 -2.84 12.02 -2.36
N PRO A 99 -1.90 11.36 -3.06
CA PRO A 99 -1.68 11.53 -4.50
C PRO A 99 -2.70 10.74 -5.36
N LEU A 100 -3.93 10.62 -4.90
CA LEU A 100 -5.05 9.98 -5.58
C LEU A 100 -6.35 10.70 -5.20
N ASP A 101 -7.39 10.53 -5.99
CA ASP A 101 -8.69 11.16 -5.76
C ASP A 101 -9.87 10.23 -6.06
N LEU A 102 -10.27 10.09 -7.32
CA LEU A 102 -11.48 9.39 -7.72
C LEU A 102 -11.32 7.86 -7.82
N GLN A 103 -10.12 7.34 -7.62
CA GLN A 103 -9.85 5.92 -7.65
C GLN A 103 -10.43 5.23 -6.40
N ALA A 104 -11.08 4.09 -6.59
CA ALA A 104 -11.38 3.17 -5.49
C ALA A 104 -10.06 2.58 -4.96
N ILE A 105 -9.96 2.45 -3.64
CA ILE A 105 -8.77 1.90 -3.00
C ILE A 105 -9.06 0.46 -2.60
N LYS A 106 -8.33 -0.46 -3.21
CA LYS A 106 -8.38 -1.89 -2.92
C LYS A 106 -7.06 -2.31 -2.28
N ALA A 107 -7.13 -3.32 -1.42
CA ALA A 107 -5.95 -3.98 -0.88
C ALA A 107 -6.02 -5.49 -1.12
N ALA A 108 -4.87 -6.14 -1.09
CA ALA A 108 -4.74 -7.58 -1.22
C ALA A 108 -4.07 -8.15 0.04
N GLY A 109 -4.78 -9.01 0.77
CA GLY A 109 -4.27 -9.69 1.96
C GLY A 109 -3.49 -10.95 1.62
N VAL A 110 -2.76 -11.47 2.63
CA VAL A 110 -2.08 -12.78 2.62
C VAL A 110 -1.21 -13.02 1.37
N THR A 111 -0.43 -12.01 0.98
CA THR A 111 0.41 -12.08 -0.23
C THR A 111 1.81 -12.65 0.02
N PHE A 112 2.21 -12.86 1.28
CA PHE A 112 3.51 -13.41 1.65
C PHE A 112 3.37 -14.85 2.19
N VAL A 113 4.09 -15.79 1.59
CA VAL A 113 4.07 -17.21 2.01
C VAL A 113 4.42 -17.37 3.50
N ILE A 114 5.44 -16.65 3.98
CA ILE A 114 5.85 -16.71 5.40
C ILE A 114 4.72 -16.24 6.31
N SER A 115 4.09 -15.11 5.98
CA SER A 115 2.97 -14.59 6.76
C SER A 115 1.77 -15.53 6.74
N MET A 116 1.49 -16.14 5.60
CA MET A 116 0.44 -17.14 5.45
C MET A 116 0.69 -18.34 6.38
N LEU A 117 1.90 -18.88 6.40
CA LEU A 117 2.24 -20.02 7.26
C LEU A 117 2.16 -19.66 8.75
N GLU A 118 2.63 -18.50 9.15
CA GLU A 118 2.51 -18.05 10.54
C GLU A 118 1.04 -17.87 10.95
N ARG A 119 0.17 -17.39 10.08
CA ARG A 119 -1.28 -17.34 10.34
C ARG A 119 -1.89 -18.71 10.56
N VAL A 120 -1.53 -19.71 9.77
CA VAL A 120 -1.96 -21.10 9.95
C VAL A 120 -1.49 -21.64 11.30
N ILE A 121 -0.24 -21.37 11.67
CA ILE A 121 0.34 -21.79 12.95
C ILE A 121 -0.40 -21.13 14.13
N GLU A 122 -0.61 -19.81 14.06
CA GLU A 122 -1.34 -19.04 15.08
C GLU A 122 -2.78 -19.56 15.26
N GLU A 123 -3.51 -19.77 14.16
CA GLU A 123 -4.88 -20.29 14.17
C GLU A 123 -4.97 -21.65 14.87
N ARG A 124 -4.04 -22.56 14.56
CA ARG A 124 -4.02 -23.91 15.15
C ARG A 124 -3.50 -23.93 16.58
N ALA A 125 -2.53 -23.08 16.90
CA ALA A 125 -1.94 -23.03 18.24
C ALA A 125 -2.87 -22.41 19.30
N ARG A 126 -3.86 -21.62 18.88
CA ARG A 126 -4.83 -20.95 19.77
C ARG A 126 -4.17 -20.23 20.95
N GLY A 127 -3.05 -19.57 20.69
CA GLY A 127 -2.30 -18.84 21.73
C GLY A 127 -1.36 -19.69 22.60
N ASN A 128 -1.17 -20.99 22.30
CA ASN A 128 -0.24 -21.85 23.01
C ASN A 128 1.13 -21.90 22.32
N PRO A 129 2.25 -21.38 22.92
CA PRO A 129 3.56 -21.31 22.28
C PRO A 129 4.20 -22.67 21.99
N ASP A 130 3.98 -23.68 22.86
CA ASP A 130 4.53 -25.02 22.68
C ASP A 130 3.83 -25.73 21.51
N ALA A 131 2.50 -25.58 21.42
CA ALA A 131 1.73 -26.07 20.29
C ALA A 131 2.17 -25.37 18.99
N ALA A 132 2.40 -24.06 19.00
CA ALA A 132 2.91 -23.32 17.83
C ALA A 132 4.24 -23.88 17.31
N THR A 133 5.16 -24.22 18.20
CA THR A 133 6.45 -24.80 17.83
C THR A 133 6.29 -26.17 17.18
N ALA A 134 5.44 -27.03 17.72
CA ALA A 134 5.17 -28.36 17.17
C ALA A 134 4.48 -28.27 15.79
N ILE A 135 3.49 -27.40 15.66
CA ILE A 135 2.76 -27.15 14.41
C ILE A 135 3.69 -26.59 13.35
N ARG A 136 4.55 -25.62 13.69
CA ARG A 136 5.54 -25.06 12.75
C ARG A 136 6.44 -26.13 12.17
N LYS A 137 6.94 -27.06 13.01
CA LYS A 137 7.76 -28.17 12.57
C LYS A 137 6.99 -29.12 11.62
N GLU A 138 5.74 -29.40 11.90
CA GLU A 138 4.87 -30.22 11.06
C GLU A 138 4.57 -29.55 9.72
N VAL A 139 4.15 -28.28 9.73
CA VAL A 139 3.85 -27.50 8.53
C VAL A 139 5.09 -27.37 7.64
N ASN A 140 6.24 -27.04 8.19
CA ASN A 140 7.50 -26.95 7.43
C ASN A 140 7.89 -28.31 6.82
N ARG A 141 7.61 -29.42 7.49
CA ARG A 141 7.88 -30.75 6.95
C ARG A 141 6.97 -31.10 5.77
N LEU A 142 5.71 -30.66 5.80
CA LEU A 142 4.70 -30.96 4.76
C LEU A 142 4.88 -30.08 3.54
N VAL A 143 5.24 -28.83 3.76
CA VAL A 143 5.22 -27.77 2.77
C VAL A 143 6.61 -27.46 2.20
N GLY A 144 7.66 -27.61 3.02
CA GLY A 144 9.05 -27.36 2.62
C GLY A 144 9.28 -25.99 1.99
N ASP A 145 10.41 -25.86 1.28
CA ASP A 145 10.76 -24.65 0.50
C ASP A 145 9.94 -24.47 -0.79
N ASP A 146 9.05 -25.40 -1.09
CA ASP A 146 8.32 -25.45 -2.37
C ASP A 146 7.16 -24.47 -2.45
N LEU A 147 6.57 -24.04 -1.31
CA LEU A 147 5.49 -23.06 -1.31
C LEU A 147 5.88 -21.70 -1.92
N ALA A 148 7.12 -21.27 -1.68
CA ALA A 148 7.59 -20.01 -2.23
C ALA A 148 7.69 -20.00 -3.77
N LYS A 149 7.75 -21.20 -4.36
CA LYS A 149 7.82 -21.41 -5.82
C LYS A 149 6.48 -21.80 -6.43
N LEU A 150 5.50 -22.10 -5.60
CA LEU A 150 4.20 -22.58 -6.03
C LEU A 150 3.41 -21.42 -6.65
N LYS A 151 2.97 -21.60 -7.89
CA LYS A 151 2.08 -20.61 -8.52
C LYS A 151 0.67 -20.79 -7.97
N PRO A 152 0.08 -19.75 -7.34
CA PRO A 152 -1.29 -19.81 -6.86
C PRO A 152 -2.28 -20.17 -7.98
N GLY A 153 -3.28 -21.01 -7.64
CA GLY A 153 -4.30 -21.48 -8.58
C GLY A 153 -3.80 -22.50 -9.60
N SER A 154 -2.53 -22.96 -9.53
CA SER A 154 -2.00 -23.97 -10.44
C SER A 154 -2.54 -25.39 -10.08
N PRO A 155 -2.43 -26.36 -11.03
CA PRO A 155 -2.72 -27.77 -10.72
C PRO A 155 -1.87 -28.32 -9.57
N GLU A 156 -0.64 -27.82 -9.41
CA GLU A 156 0.25 -28.16 -8.30
C GLU A 156 -0.30 -27.65 -6.97
N ALA A 157 -0.81 -26.40 -6.95
CA ALA A 157 -1.47 -25.84 -5.77
C ALA A 157 -2.73 -26.61 -5.40
N ALA A 158 -3.53 -27.03 -6.38
CA ALA A 158 -4.71 -27.85 -6.15
C ALA A 158 -4.37 -29.22 -5.54
N ARG A 159 -3.33 -29.88 -6.04
CA ARG A 159 -2.86 -31.16 -5.46
C ARG A 159 -2.35 -30.98 -4.03
N LEU A 160 -1.59 -29.91 -3.76
CA LEU A 160 -1.13 -29.61 -2.41
C LEU A 160 -2.32 -29.36 -1.47
N LYS A 161 -3.34 -28.62 -1.92
CA LYS A 161 -4.59 -28.40 -1.18
C LYS A 161 -5.24 -29.73 -0.75
N GLU A 162 -5.39 -30.68 -1.67
CA GLU A 162 -5.96 -32.00 -1.37
C GLU A 162 -5.18 -32.70 -0.25
N VAL A 163 -3.85 -32.76 -0.37
CA VAL A 163 -2.99 -33.35 0.67
C VAL A 163 -3.12 -32.63 2.00
N MET A 164 -3.16 -31.30 2.02
CA MET A 164 -3.27 -30.53 3.25
C MET A 164 -4.65 -30.67 3.91
N ILE A 165 -5.72 -30.86 3.13
CA ILE A 165 -7.08 -31.18 3.65
C ILE A 165 -7.07 -32.57 4.31
N GLU A 166 -6.50 -33.59 3.66
CA GLU A 166 -6.38 -34.94 4.22
C GLU A 166 -5.58 -34.96 5.53
N GLN A 167 -4.57 -34.12 5.65
CA GLN A 167 -3.77 -33.96 6.86
C GLN A 167 -4.39 -33.05 7.92
N GLY A 168 -5.56 -32.45 7.63
CA GLY A 168 -6.25 -31.54 8.55
C GLY A 168 -5.47 -30.22 8.82
N VAL A 169 -4.62 -29.79 7.88
CA VAL A 169 -3.81 -28.58 8.01
C VAL A 169 -4.26 -27.43 7.09
N TRP A 170 -5.30 -27.64 6.28
CA TRP A 170 -5.86 -26.59 5.42
C TRP A 170 -6.55 -25.50 6.24
N SER A 171 -6.39 -24.27 5.84
CA SER A 171 -7.05 -23.11 6.46
C SER A 171 -7.50 -22.08 5.40
N GLN A 172 -8.37 -21.15 5.82
CA GLN A 172 -8.81 -20.03 4.97
C GLN A 172 -7.65 -19.18 4.45
N TYR A 173 -6.57 -19.05 5.21
CA TYR A 173 -5.38 -18.29 4.78
C TYR A 173 -4.61 -18.99 3.67
N LEU A 174 -4.56 -20.33 3.70
CA LEU A 174 -3.99 -21.12 2.59
C LEU A 174 -4.88 -21.01 1.34
N GLU A 175 -6.22 -20.98 1.51
CA GLU A 175 -7.15 -20.82 0.39
C GLU A 175 -6.86 -19.55 -0.41
N VAL A 176 -6.74 -18.39 0.24
CA VAL A 176 -6.46 -17.12 -0.44
C VAL A 176 -4.98 -16.95 -0.81
N GLY A 177 -4.07 -17.62 -0.11
CA GLY A 177 -2.65 -17.56 -0.36
C GLY A 177 -2.20 -18.31 -1.61
N ILE A 178 -2.68 -19.56 -1.79
CA ILE A 178 -2.28 -20.46 -2.89
C ILE A 178 -3.44 -20.97 -3.76
N GLY A 179 -4.69 -20.75 -3.36
CA GLY A 179 -5.87 -21.07 -4.16
C GLY A 179 -6.00 -20.19 -5.42
N PRO A 180 -7.05 -20.37 -6.22
CA PRO A 180 -7.24 -19.62 -7.45
C PRO A 180 -7.48 -18.11 -7.19
N ASP A 181 -8.20 -17.77 -6.13
CA ASP A 181 -8.66 -16.43 -5.85
C ASP A 181 -7.83 -15.78 -4.74
N ALA A 182 -7.38 -14.55 -4.97
CA ALA A 182 -6.69 -13.74 -3.98
C ALA A 182 -7.68 -13.13 -2.98
N GLU A 183 -7.21 -12.85 -1.76
CA GLU A 183 -7.95 -12.00 -0.83
C GLU A 183 -7.86 -10.55 -1.30
N ILE A 184 -8.94 -10.04 -1.91
CA ILE A 184 -9.02 -8.65 -2.36
C ILE A 184 -10.23 -7.99 -1.71
N PHE A 185 -10.02 -6.85 -1.08
CA PHE A 185 -11.06 -6.12 -0.37
C PHE A 185 -11.02 -4.62 -0.66
N SER A 186 -12.11 -3.92 -0.37
CA SER A 186 -12.15 -2.46 -0.39
C SER A 186 -11.50 -1.92 0.87
N LYS A 187 -10.40 -1.19 0.71
CA LYS A 187 -9.69 -0.56 1.83
C LYS A 187 -10.31 0.78 2.20
N ALA A 188 -10.64 1.57 1.20
CA ALA A 188 -11.28 2.85 1.41
C ALA A 188 -12.02 3.30 0.15
N PRO A 189 -13.10 4.09 0.27
CA PRO A 189 -13.77 4.70 -0.86
C PRO A 189 -12.90 5.80 -1.50
N PRO A 190 -13.24 6.27 -2.73
CA PRO A 190 -12.63 7.44 -3.33
C PRO A 190 -12.59 8.64 -2.37
N MET A 191 -11.53 9.43 -2.43
CA MET A 191 -11.29 10.62 -1.61
C MET A 191 -11.08 10.38 -0.10
N ALA A 192 -11.09 9.14 0.39
CA ALA A 192 -10.98 8.85 1.83
C ALA A 192 -9.56 8.64 2.34
N ALA A 193 -8.57 8.45 1.46
CA ALA A 193 -7.18 8.32 1.88
C ALA A 193 -6.64 9.66 2.40
N VAL A 194 -5.87 9.58 3.49
CA VAL A 194 -5.05 10.69 3.98
C VAL A 194 -3.66 10.63 3.35
N GLY A 195 -3.00 11.77 3.29
CA GLY A 195 -1.65 11.90 2.74
C GLY A 195 -0.55 11.69 3.78
N THR A 196 0.69 11.80 3.31
CA THR A 196 1.88 11.79 4.16
C THR A 196 1.80 12.86 5.25
N GLY A 197 2.23 12.53 6.46
CA GLY A 197 2.26 13.47 7.59
C GLY A 197 0.90 13.72 8.26
N MET A 198 -0.15 13.01 7.85
CA MET A 198 -1.48 13.10 8.45
C MET A 198 -1.70 12.03 9.50
N ASP A 199 -2.58 12.34 10.46
CA ASP A 199 -3.01 11.36 11.45
C ASP A 199 -3.87 10.28 10.79
N ALA A 200 -3.62 9.02 11.17
CA ALA A 200 -4.46 7.90 10.78
C ALA A 200 -5.66 7.75 11.73
N GLY A 201 -6.83 7.48 11.17
CA GLY A 201 -8.04 7.23 11.95
C GLY A 201 -8.09 5.81 12.51
N LEU A 202 -8.42 5.70 13.79
CA LEU A 202 -8.63 4.43 14.49
C LEU A 202 -10.03 4.38 15.08
N HIS A 203 -10.66 3.20 15.03
CA HIS A 203 -11.95 3.02 15.69
C HIS A 203 -11.80 3.13 17.22
N PRO A 204 -12.61 3.95 17.91
CA PRO A 204 -12.42 4.26 19.35
C PRO A 204 -12.54 3.05 20.29
N LYS A 205 -13.12 1.95 19.82
CA LYS A 205 -13.22 0.68 20.58
C LYS A 205 -12.07 -0.29 20.30
N SER A 206 -11.17 0.02 19.37
CA SER A 206 -10.01 -0.82 19.12
C SER A 206 -8.95 -0.59 20.18
N SER A 207 -8.43 -1.67 20.72
CA SER A 207 -7.35 -1.68 21.71
C SER A 207 -6.06 -2.30 21.14
N TRP A 208 -6.12 -2.88 19.96
CA TRP A 208 -4.97 -3.46 19.28
C TRP A 208 -5.05 -3.15 17.76
N ASN A 209 -4.30 -2.16 17.35
CA ASN A 209 -4.19 -1.74 15.97
C ASN A 209 -2.71 -1.72 15.55
N ASN A 210 -2.46 -1.81 14.25
CA ASN A 210 -1.11 -1.81 13.71
C ASN A 210 -1.06 -1.11 12.34
N PRO A 211 0.08 -0.48 11.99
CA PRO A 211 0.36 -0.10 10.61
C PRO A 211 0.66 -1.35 9.78
N GLU A 212 0.28 -1.30 8.51
CA GLU A 212 0.66 -2.28 7.49
C GLU A 212 1.25 -1.51 6.30
N PRO A 213 2.58 -1.31 6.26
CA PRO A 213 3.23 -0.58 5.20
C PRO A 213 3.26 -1.40 3.92
N GLU A 214 2.86 -0.79 2.82
CA GLU A 214 2.67 -1.46 1.54
C GLU A 214 3.20 -0.65 0.36
N VAL A 215 3.46 -1.33 -0.75
CA VAL A 215 3.53 -0.70 -2.07
C VAL A 215 2.11 -0.52 -2.59
N VAL A 216 1.82 0.68 -3.05
CA VAL A 216 0.54 1.02 -3.70
C VAL A 216 0.77 1.20 -5.19
N LEU A 217 -0.01 0.50 -6.01
CA LEU A 217 0.03 0.60 -7.46
C LEU A 217 -1.06 1.56 -7.95
N ALA A 218 -0.68 2.51 -8.81
CA ALA A 218 -1.63 3.32 -9.54
C ALA A 218 -2.08 2.56 -10.80
N VAL A 219 -3.40 2.31 -10.91
CA VAL A 219 -3.97 1.49 -11.98
C VAL A 219 -5.01 2.30 -12.74
N SER A 220 -4.93 2.30 -14.07
CA SER A 220 -5.95 2.92 -14.94
C SER A 220 -7.21 2.07 -15.01
N SER A 221 -8.31 2.63 -15.52
CA SER A 221 -9.57 1.90 -15.72
C SER A 221 -9.46 0.74 -16.73
N ALA A 222 -8.42 0.74 -17.56
CA ALA A 222 -8.10 -0.35 -18.49
C ALA A 222 -7.24 -1.45 -17.85
N GLY A 223 -6.94 -1.37 -16.55
CA GLY A 223 -6.09 -2.34 -15.85
C GLY A 223 -4.60 -2.18 -16.04
N ARG A 224 -4.15 -1.08 -16.62
CA ARG A 224 -2.72 -0.82 -16.76
C ARG A 224 -2.16 -0.27 -15.44
N ILE A 225 -1.11 -0.90 -14.93
CA ILE A 225 -0.33 -0.36 -13.82
C ILE A 225 0.55 0.74 -14.40
N VAL A 226 0.42 1.96 -13.92
CA VAL A 226 1.06 3.14 -14.49
C VAL A 226 2.10 3.78 -13.59
N GLY A 227 2.20 3.34 -12.35
CA GLY A 227 3.16 3.86 -11.38
C GLY A 227 2.97 3.24 -10.01
N ALA A 228 3.81 3.63 -9.07
CA ALA A 228 3.77 3.15 -7.70
C ALA A 228 4.02 4.27 -6.69
N THR A 229 3.56 4.03 -5.47
CA THR A 229 3.81 4.86 -4.28
C THR A 229 3.80 3.97 -3.04
N LEU A 230 3.88 4.56 -1.85
CA LEU A 230 3.78 3.85 -0.58
C LEU A 230 2.41 4.07 0.06
N GLY A 231 1.99 3.12 0.89
CA GLY A 231 0.77 3.21 1.64
C GLY A 231 0.86 2.57 3.01
N ASN A 232 -0.15 2.84 3.81
CA ASN A 232 -0.36 2.21 5.11
C ASN A 232 -1.82 1.73 5.17
N ASP A 233 -1.99 0.41 5.09
CA ASP A 233 -3.27 -0.26 5.33
C ASP A 233 -3.49 -0.43 6.84
N VAL A 234 -3.84 0.66 7.52
CA VAL A 234 -4.03 0.64 8.97
C VAL A 234 -5.09 -0.38 9.35
N ASN A 235 -4.73 -1.28 10.25
CA ASN A 235 -5.53 -2.43 10.64
C ASN A 235 -5.97 -2.37 12.10
N LEU A 236 -7.20 -2.78 12.36
CA LEU A 236 -7.72 -3.03 13.71
C LEU A 236 -7.63 -4.53 14.00
N ARG A 237 -6.48 -4.95 14.52
CA ARG A 237 -6.12 -6.35 14.71
C ARG A 237 -7.08 -7.11 15.62
N ASP A 238 -7.61 -6.45 16.65
CA ASP A 238 -8.59 -7.00 17.58
C ASP A 238 -9.98 -7.21 16.93
N PHE A 239 -10.31 -6.48 15.85
CA PHE A 239 -11.52 -6.73 15.08
C PHE A 239 -11.31 -7.84 14.03
N GLU A 240 -10.22 -7.78 13.29
CA GLU A 240 -9.87 -8.77 12.27
C GLU A 240 -9.76 -10.18 12.86
N GLY A 241 -9.06 -10.33 14.00
CA GLY A 241 -8.83 -11.62 14.64
C GLY A 241 -10.08 -12.30 15.23
N ARG A 242 -11.21 -11.59 15.32
CA ARG A 242 -12.45 -12.20 15.83
C ARG A 242 -13.20 -13.01 14.77
N SER A 243 -13.18 -12.55 13.52
CA SER A 243 -13.88 -13.24 12.41
C SER A 243 -13.46 -12.64 11.07
N ALA A 244 -13.25 -13.48 10.06
CA ALA A 244 -13.07 -13.05 8.68
C ALA A 244 -14.23 -12.18 8.16
N LEU A 245 -15.43 -12.33 8.70
CA LEU A 245 -16.60 -11.52 8.35
C LEU A 245 -16.52 -10.08 8.87
N LEU A 246 -15.54 -9.76 9.71
CA LEU A 246 -15.28 -8.42 10.22
C LEU A 246 -14.16 -7.70 9.48
N LEU A 247 -13.67 -8.25 8.37
CA LEU A 247 -12.56 -7.66 7.61
C LEU A 247 -12.83 -6.20 7.23
N SER A 248 -13.99 -5.89 6.66
CA SER A 248 -14.34 -4.51 6.32
C SER A 248 -14.35 -3.57 7.53
N LYS A 249 -14.81 -4.06 8.69
CA LYS A 249 -14.80 -3.28 9.93
C LYS A 249 -13.38 -3.06 10.46
N ALA A 250 -12.48 -4.00 10.24
CA ALA A 250 -11.08 -3.89 10.64
C ALA A 250 -10.30 -2.92 9.73
N LYS A 251 -10.66 -2.86 8.46
CA LYS A 251 -9.87 -2.20 7.40
C LYS A 251 -10.44 -0.86 6.93
N ASP A 252 -11.77 -0.75 6.75
CA ASP A 252 -12.41 0.46 6.23
C ASP A 252 -12.97 1.33 7.38
N ASN A 253 -12.11 2.18 7.92
CA ASN A 253 -12.46 3.19 8.90
C ASN A 253 -12.11 4.58 8.36
N ASN A 254 -12.67 5.64 8.94
CA ASN A 254 -12.35 7.00 8.56
C ASN A 254 -10.85 7.25 8.72
N ALA A 255 -10.19 7.75 7.66
CA ALA A 255 -8.77 8.05 7.61
C ALA A 255 -7.84 6.84 7.94
N SER A 256 -8.31 5.60 7.80
CA SER A 256 -7.50 4.40 8.09
C SER A 256 -6.63 3.94 6.92
N CYS A 257 -6.54 4.74 5.87
CA CYS A 257 -5.69 4.50 4.70
C CYS A 257 -4.83 5.74 4.44
N ALA A 258 -3.51 5.62 4.58
CA ALA A 258 -2.59 6.69 4.22
C ALA A 258 -1.83 6.30 2.94
N ILE A 259 -1.75 7.22 1.98
CA ILE A 259 -1.04 6.99 0.70
C ILE A 259 -0.22 8.23 0.35
N GLY A 260 1.03 8.02 -0.04
CA GLY A 260 1.89 9.11 -0.45
C GLY A 260 3.40 8.76 -0.42
N PRO A 261 4.26 9.78 -0.59
CA PRO A 261 3.92 11.19 -0.82
C PRO A 261 3.48 11.51 -2.25
N PHE A 262 4.05 10.80 -3.27
CA PHE A 262 3.82 11.03 -4.70
C PHE A 262 3.70 9.69 -5.43
N ILE A 263 3.02 9.65 -6.56
CA ILE A 263 3.12 8.54 -7.50
C ILE A 263 4.36 8.75 -8.35
N ARG A 264 5.30 7.79 -8.32
CA ARG A 264 6.37 7.65 -9.29
C ARG A 264 5.79 6.88 -10.48
N PHE A 265 5.51 7.60 -11.57
CA PHE A 265 5.01 7.00 -12.80
C PHE A 265 6.10 6.18 -13.49
N PHE A 266 5.71 5.09 -14.13
CA PHE A 266 6.63 4.22 -14.87
C PHE A 266 7.14 4.92 -16.13
N ASP A 267 8.44 4.74 -16.37
CA ASP A 267 9.16 5.27 -17.53
C ASP A 267 10.39 4.40 -17.82
N ALA A 268 11.33 4.89 -18.62
CA ALA A 268 12.53 4.13 -18.98
C ALA A 268 13.48 3.84 -17.79
N THR A 269 13.31 4.51 -16.65
CA THR A 269 14.19 4.40 -15.47
C THR A 269 13.51 3.76 -14.25
N PHE A 270 12.21 3.51 -14.32
CA PHE A 270 11.44 2.87 -13.25
C PHE A 270 10.25 2.12 -13.82
N SER A 271 10.14 0.85 -13.52
CA SER A 271 9.17 -0.09 -14.06
C SER A 271 8.52 -0.95 -12.97
N LEU A 272 7.57 -1.79 -13.35
CA LEU A 272 6.99 -2.77 -12.44
C LEU A 272 8.02 -3.83 -11.99
N ASP A 273 9.05 -4.10 -12.80
CA ASP A 273 10.11 -5.04 -12.40
C ASP A 273 10.96 -4.47 -11.26
N ASP A 274 11.17 -3.16 -11.21
CA ASP A 274 11.82 -2.52 -10.06
C ASP A 274 10.94 -2.63 -8.81
N VAL A 275 9.63 -2.44 -8.94
CA VAL A 275 8.67 -2.65 -7.84
C VAL A 275 8.75 -4.08 -7.31
N ARG A 276 8.82 -5.09 -8.17
CA ARG A 276 8.96 -6.51 -7.79
C ARG A 276 10.19 -6.80 -6.94
N GLN A 277 11.24 -5.97 -7.04
CA GLN A 277 12.48 -6.11 -6.27
C GLN A 277 12.54 -5.20 -5.04
N THR A 278 11.52 -4.37 -4.82
CA THR A 278 11.50 -3.39 -3.73
C THR A 278 11.43 -4.09 -2.37
N THR A 279 12.11 -3.50 -1.39
CA THR A 279 11.94 -3.83 0.04
C THR A 279 11.28 -2.63 0.74
N VAL A 280 10.14 -2.88 1.35
CA VAL A 280 9.46 -1.91 2.20
C VAL A 280 10.02 -2.02 3.61
N THR A 281 10.40 -0.90 4.20
CA THR A 281 10.83 -0.83 5.60
C THR A 281 9.81 -0.10 6.43
N LEU A 282 9.72 -0.45 7.70
CA LEU A 282 8.82 0.14 8.70
C LEU A 282 9.64 0.54 9.92
N ALA A 283 9.41 1.74 10.41
CA ALA A 283 9.77 2.15 11.77
C ALA A 283 8.52 2.66 12.48
N VAL A 284 8.23 2.10 13.65
CA VAL A 284 7.14 2.57 14.53
C VAL A 284 7.77 3.11 15.79
N GLU A 285 7.48 4.35 16.11
CA GLU A 285 7.93 5.03 17.33
C GLU A 285 6.72 5.34 18.20
N GLY A 286 6.83 5.09 19.46
CA GLY A 286 5.77 5.30 20.43
C GLY A 286 6.26 6.06 21.67
N PRO A 287 5.35 6.33 22.61
CA PRO A 287 5.72 6.92 23.89
C PRO A 287 6.80 6.11 24.61
N GLU A 288 7.51 6.76 25.54
CA GLU A 288 8.49 6.12 26.42
C GLU A 288 9.67 5.43 25.70
N GLY A 289 9.95 5.85 24.43
CA GLY A 289 11.05 5.31 23.65
C GLY A 289 10.75 3.97 22.99
N TYR A 290 9.50 3.56 22.91
CA TYR A 290 9.13 2.37 22.13
C TYR A 290 9.55 2.56 20.68
N ARG A 291 10.27 1.57 20.14
CA ARG A 291 10.66 1.52 18.73
C ARG A 291 10.55 0.09 18.20
N LEU A 292 9.89 -0.06 17.08
CA LEU A 292 9.82 -1.31 16.31
C LEU A 292 10.28 -1.04 14.89
N GLU A 293 11.15 -1.91 14.40
CA GLU A 293 11.61 -1.89 13.00
C GLU A 293 11.21 -3.18 12.31
N GLY A 294 10.80 -3.06 11.05
CA GLY A 294 10.42 -4.19 10.21
C GLY A 294 10.79 -3.97 8.75
N SER A 295 10.84 -5.06 8.00
CA SER A 295 11.04 -5.00 6.56
C SER A 295 10.31 -6.14 5.86
N SER A 296 9.86 -5.89 4.62
CA SER A 296 9.20 -6.86 3.77
C SER A 296 9.64 -6.68 2.32
N SER A 297 10.11 -7.75 1.69
CA SER A 297 10.56 -7.71 0.30
C SER A 297 9.44 -8.17 -0.63
N ILE A 298 9.08 -7.34 -1.59
CA ILE A 298 8.07 -7.64 -2.60
C ILE A 298 8.48 -8.86 -3.45
N ALA A 299 9.78 -9.12 -3.62
CA ALA A 299 10.26 -10.33 -4.30
C ALA A 299 9.83 -11.66 -3.62
N LYS A 300 9.29 -11.61 -2.40
CA LYS A 300 8.82 -12.77 -1.62
C LYS A 300 7.30 -12.94 -1.60
N ILE A 301 6.55 -12.11 -2.33
CA ILE A 301 5.10 -12.30 -2.44
C ILE A 301 4.76 -13.55 -3.24
N SER A 302 3.68 -14.23 -2.88
CA SER A 302 3.20 -15.42 -3.57
C SER A 302 2.47 -15.13 -4.88
N ARG A 303 1.90 -13.94 -5.01
CA ARG A 303 1.14 -13.50 -6.18
C ARG A 303 1.81 -12.31 -6.85
N ASP A 304 1.97 -12.38 -8.17
CA ASP A 304 2.49 -11.26 -8.95
C ASP A 304 1.53 -10.05 -8.89
N PRO A 305 2.04 -8.80 -8.82
CA PRO A 305 1.21 -7.60 -8.84
C PRO A 305 0.23 -7.52 -10.02
N GLU A 306 0.61 -7.98 -11.21
CA GLU A 306 -0.29 -8.03 -12.38
C GLU A 306 -1.43 -9.04 -12.20
N ASP A 307 -1.16 -10.16 -11.50
CA ASP A 307 -2.21 -11.13 -11.18
C ASP A 307 -3.23 -10.52 -10.21
N LEU A 308 -2.77 -9.84 -9.17
CA LEU A 308 -3.63 -9.14 -8.21
C LEU A 308 -4.50 -8.07 -8.91
N VAL A 309 -3.90 -7.26 -9.78
CA VAL A 309 -4.65 -6.25 -10.55
C VAL A 309 -5.67 -6.90 -11.48
N ARG A 310 -5.32 -7.98 -12.18
CA ARG A 310 -6.25 -8.72 -13.06
C ARG A 310 -7.44 -9.28 -12.29
N GLN A 311 -7.21 -9.84 -11.10
CA GLN A 311 -8.29 -10.36 -10.26
C GLN A 311 -9.16 -9.22 -9.68
N MET A 312 -8.57 -8.05 -9.40
CA MET A 312 -9.26 -6.90 -8.85
C MET A 312 -10.26 -6.27 -9.83
N ILE A 313 -9.89 -6.19 -11.11
CA ILE A 313 -10.66 -5.54 -12.19
C ILE A 313 -11.09 -6.51 -13.28
N GLY A 314 -10.97 -7.82 -13.04
CA GLY A 314 -11.28 -8.87 -13.99
C GLY A 314 -12.69 -8.81 -14.56
N PRO A 315 -13.04 -9.66 -15.52
CA PRO A 315 -14.32 -9.61 -16.23
C PRO A 315 -15.47 -9.94 -15.26
N ASN A 316 -16.04 -8.89 -14.70
CA ASN A 316 -17.30 -8.93 -13.98
C ASN A 316 -18.40 -8.40 -14.89
#